data_0f96fb98eb37d40ade9e80e5df984ea6
#
_entry.id   0f96fb98eb37d40ade9e80e5df984ea6
#
_cell.length_a   1.000
_cell.length_b   1.000
_cell.length_c   1.000
_cell.angle_alpha   90.00
_cell.angle_beta   90.00
_cell.angle_gamma   90.00
#
_symmetry.space_group_name_H-M   'P 1'
#
loop_
_entity.id
_entity.type
_entity.pdbx_description
1 polymer ?
#
loop_
_entity_poly.entity_id
_entity_poly.type
_entity_poly.pdbx_seq_one_letter_code
_entity_poly.pdbx_strand_id
1 'polypeptide(L)'
;MASVTKVLVANRGEIALRVMRTCREMGIPAVAVYAEPDARSPHAVFADERAVLSGATPRQAYLDSEQLVRIAREHGADAIHPGYGFLSENPAFAEACVNNRLTFIGPPATSMRAMGNKVEARRRMLAAGVPVVPGTTALADEAAAISEAKRIGYPVMVKAAAGGGGIGMRVAKGPDDLPAAFEACRRAAQSSFGSPDVYLERYLEHPRHIEMQILADDHGTTVALGERECSIQRRHQKLLEETPAIGLSTSRRRAMAEAAVKAAAAVAYRNAGTIEFIVSGEEFYFLEMNTRLQVEHPVTESVLGIDLVREQIRLARGERIPDSGYPQPRGHAIEFRINAEDPLRNFMPTPRRVQRYAPPSGPGVRVDSGIRPHQEISPHFDSLLLKLIVWADDRESAIGRGRRALQEFVLTGPKTTIPFHRALLEEPDFHAGRISTSFIQDHPSLLERTREFEAQHSPFESLYGAGEVAAAIAAGVVLSGEA
;
A
#
# COMPACT_ATOMS: atom_id res chain seq x y z
N MET A 1 4.35 -7.66 -29.98
CA MET A 1 3.64 -7.00 -28.88
C MET A 1 2.64 -8.00 -28.32
N ALA A 2 2.58 -8.16 -27.00
CA ALA A 2 1.57 -9.00 -26.38
C ALA A 2 0.18 -8.36 -26.58
N SER A 3 -0.82 -9.19 -26.85
CA SER A 3 -2.19 -8.72 -26.90
C SER A 3 -2.71 -8.56 -25.47
N VAL A 4 -3.32 -7.44 -25.13
CA VAL A 4 -4.12 -7.25 -23.91
C VAL A 4 -5.47 -6.71 -24.36
N THR A 5 -6.38 -7.63 -24.66
CA THR A 5 -7.70 -7.32 -25.20
C THR A 5 -8.82 -7.58 -24.19
N LYS A 6 -8.58 -8.43 -23.21
CA LYS A 6 -9.49 -8.70 -22.09
C LYS A 6 -8.70 -9.07 -20.83
N VAL A 7 -8.98 -8.43 -19.71
CA VAL A 7 -8.21 -8.55 -18.47
C VAL A 7 -9.03 -9.24 -17.37
N LEU A 8 -8.50 -10.33 -16.78
CA LEU A 8 -8.97 -10.80 -15.50
C LEU A 8 -8.29 -10.00 -14.37
N VAL A 9 -9.07 -9.43 -13.46
CA VAL A 9 -8.55 -8.69 -12.31
C VAL A 9 -8.51 -9.63 -11.10
N ALA A 10 -7.32 -10.16 -10.81
CA ALA A 10 -7.09 -11.14 -9.74
C ALA A 10 -6.99 -10.48 -8.36
N ASN A 11 -7.97 -9.66 -8.01
CA ASN A 11 -8.02 -8.92 -6.76
C ASN A 11 -9.46 -8.53 -6.39
N ARG A 12 -9.64 -7.83 -5.27
CA ARG A 12 -10.93 -7.39 -4.73
C ARG A 12 -10.90 -5.93 -4.25
N GLY A 13 -12.06 -5.46 -3.79
CA GLY A 13 -12.16 -4.17 -3.11
C GLY A 13 -11.86 -2.99 -4.02
N GLU A 14 -11.25 -1.96 -3.44
CA GLU A 14 -11.01 -0.70 -4.14
C GLU A 14 -10.04 -0.85 -5.31
N ILE A 15 -8.98 -1.68 -5.15
CA ILE A 15 -7.97 -1.84 -6.20
C ILE A 15 -8.53 -2.58 -7.42
N ALA A 16 -9.38 -3.59 -7.23
CA ALA A 16 -10.01 -4.26 -8.36
C ALA A 16 -10.90 -3.30 -9.14
N LEU A 17 -11.69 -2.49 -8.44
CA LEU A 17 -12.51 -1.45 -9.08
C LEU A 17 -11.65 -0.39 -9.77
N ARG A 18 -10.53 0.02 -9.13
CA ARG A 18 -9.56 0.97 -9.70
C ARG A 18 -9.00 0.49 -11.04
N VAL A 19 -8.56 -0.78 -11.08
CA VAL A 19 -8.04 -1.40 -12.31
C VAL A 19 -9.11 -1.47 -13.39
N MET A 20 -10.32 -1.91 -13.06
CA MET A 20 -11.42 -2.03 -14.01
C MET A 20 -11.86 -0.69 -14.60
N ARG A 21 -11.78 0.40 -13.84
CA ARG A 21 -12.04 1.76 -14.35
C ARG A 21 -11.08 2.10 -15.48
N THR A 22 -9.79 1.88 -15.29
CA THR A 22 -8.79 2.08 -16.34
C THR A 22 -9.02 1.14 -17.53
N CYS A 23 -9.31 -0.14 -17.30
CA CYS A 23 -9.64 -1.06 -18.40
C CYS A 23 -10.82 -0.53 -19.23
N ARG A 24 -11.89 -0.08 -18.60
CA ARG A 24 -13.07 0.48 -19.27
C ARG A 24 -12.76 1.74 -20.07
N GLU A 25 -11.95 2.65 -19.52
CA GLU A 25 -11.48 3.86 -20.24
C GLU A 25 -10.58 3.53 -21.44
N MET A 26 -9.87 2.39 -21.39
CA MET A 26 -9.06 1.88 -22.50
C MET A 26 -9.86 1.03 -23.49
N GLY A 27 -11.16 0.84 -23.29
CA GLY A 27 -12.00 -0.04 -24.12
C GLY A 27 -11.66 -1.53 -23.95
N ILE A 28 -11.09 -1.95 -22.82
CA ILE A 28 -10.68 -3.31 -22.53
C ILE A 28 -11.72 -3.94 -21.57
N PRO A 29 -12.48 -4.96 -22.00
CA PRO A 29 -13.37 -5.70 -21.10
C PRO A 29 -12.64 -6.32 -19.92
N ALA A 30 -13.27 -6.30 -18.75
CA ALA A 30 -12.70 -6.82 -17.51
C ALA A 30 -13.55 -7.94 -16.91
N VAL A 31 -12.89 -8.99 -16.45
CA VAL A 31 -13.47 -10.08 -15.68
C VAL A 31 -13.12 -9.88 -14.20
N ALA A 32 -14.13 -9.71 -13.35
CA ALA A 32 -13.94 -9.73 -11.91
C ALA A 32 -13.96 -11.14 -11.37
N VAL A 33 -13.13 -11.41 -10.37
CA VAL A 33 -13.27 -12.59 -9.52
C VAL A 33 -13.77 -12.19 -8.14
N TYR A 34 -14.57 -13.03 -7.48
CA TYR A 34 -15.06 -12.73 -6.14
C TYR A 34 -15.30 -14.01 -5.32
N ALA A 35 -14.95 -13.97 -4.04
CA ALA A 35 -15.41 -14.95 -3.05
C ALA A 35 -16.82 -14.57 -2.58
N GLU A 36 -17.57 -15.52 -2.02
CA GLU A 36 -18.98 -15.36 -1.64
C GLU A 36 -19.30 -14.06 -0.88
N PRO A 37 -18.52 -13.63 0.15
CA PRO A 37 -18.79 -12.38 0.85
C PRO A 37 -18.72 -11.14 -0.05
N ASP A 38 -18.03 -11.22 -1.19
CA ASP A 38 -17.84 -10.13 -2.14
C ASP A 38 -18.85 -10.14 -3.31
N ALA A 39 -19.80 -11.08 -3.36
CA ALA A 39 -20.73 -11.26 -4.48
C ALA A 39 -21.51 -9.98 -4.86
N ARG A 40 -21.72 -9.08 -3.89
CA ARG A 40 -22.41 -7.80 -4.07
C ARG A 40 -21.46 -6.59 -3.88
N SER A 41 -20.16 -6.81 -3.80
CA SER A 41 -19.17 -5.73 -3.68
C SER A 41 -19.07 -4.93 -4.99
N PRO A 42 -18.72 -3.63 -4.92
CA PRO A 42 -18.67 -2.77 -6.10
C PRO A 42 -17.85 -3.34 -7.25
N HIS A 43 -16.70 -3.97 -6.99
CA HIS A 43 -15.85 -4.53 -8.03
C HIS A 43 -16.52 -5.71 -8.77
N ALA A 44 -17.25 -6.58 -8.05
CA ALA A 44 -17.93 -7.72 -8.66
C ALA A 44 -19.14 -7.31 -9.52
N VAL A 45 -19.75 -6.14 -9.20
CA VAL A 45 -20.92 -5.62 -9.93
C VAL A 45 -20.50 -4.73 -11.11
N PHE A 46 -19.36 -4.04 -11.01
CA PHE A 46 -18.88 -3.09 -12.02
C PHE A 46 -18.31 -3.78 -13.26
N ALA A 47 -17.73 -4.97 -13.13
CA ALA A 47 -17.07 -5.69 -14.20
C ALA A 47 -18.04 -6.06 -15.35
N ASP A 48 -17.49 -6.25 -16.55
CA ASP A 48 -18.24 -6.70 -17.73
C ASP A 48 -18.66 -8.18 -17.59
N GLU A 49 -17.77 -8.98 -16.98
CA GLU A 49 -18.02 -10.38 -16.62
C GLU A 49 -17.51 -10.65 -15.20
N ARG A 50 -18.03 -11.68 -14.55
CA ARG A 50 -17.61 -12.06 -13.20
C ARG A 50 -17.65 -13.55 -12.98
N ALA A 51 -16.71 -14.04 -12.15
CA ALA A 51 -16.62 -15.45 -11.78
C ALA A 51 -16.48 -15.62 -10.27
N VAL A 52 -17.17 -16.60 -9.71
CA VAL A 52 -17.07 -16.94 -8.30
C VAL A 52 -15.79 -17.76 -8.04
N LEU A 53 -15.10 -17.43 -6.95
CA LEU A 53 -13.97 -18.19 -6.45
C LEU A 53 -14.44 -19.16 -5.36
N SER A 54 -13.94 -20.39 -5.42
CA SER A 54 -14.11 -21.41 -4.41
C SER A 54 -12.84 -21.54 -3.56
N GLY A 55 -12.99 -21.82 -2.27
CA GLY A 55 -11.87 -22.03 -1.36
C GLY A 55 -12.36 -22.36 0.06
N ALA A 56 -11.49 -22.94 0.88
CA ALA A 56 -11.83 -23.30 2.27
C ALA A 56 -12.14 -22.07 3.12
N THR A 57 -11.53 -20.92 2.79
CA THR A 57 -11.88 -19.61 3.35
C THR A 57 -11.95 -18.59 2.22
N PRO A 58 -12.69 -17.46 2.40
CA PRO A 58 -12.74 -16.41 1.38
C PRO A 58 -11.37 -15.86 0.98
N ARG A 59 -10.43 -15.78 1.92
CA ARG A 59 -9.05 -15.33 1.65
C ARG A 59 -8.28 -16.35 0.81
N GLN A 60 -8.38 -17.63 1.13
CA GLN A 60 -7.72 -18.71 0.38
C GLN A 60 -8.23 -18.80 -1.07
N ALA A 61 -9.49 -18.48 -1.31
CA ALA A 61 -10.06 -18.45 -2.66
C ALA A 61 -9.29 -17.48 -3.59
N TYR A 62 -8.86 -16.31 -3.11
CA TYR A 62 -8.05 -15.36 -3.87
C TYR A 62 -6.57 -15.76 -4.00
N LEU A 63 -6.12 -16.79 -3.30
CA LEU A 63 -4.74 -17.29 -3.34
C LEU A 63 -4.59 -18.55 -4.21
N ASP A 64 -5.66 -19.03 -4.83
CA ASP A 64 -5.66 -20.18 -5.71
C ASP A 64 -5.26 -19.77 -7.14
N SER A 65 -3.97 -19.88 -7.43
CA SER A 65 -3.40 -19.49 -8.72
C SER A 65 -3.92 -20.34 -9.89
N GLU A 66 -4.17 -21.64 -9.68
CA GLU A 66 -4.67 -22.53 -10.72
C GLU A 66 -6.10 -22.19 -11.09
N GLN A 67 -6.94 -21.92 -10.10
CA GLN A 67 -8.31 -21.46 -10.30
C GLN A 67 -8.37 -20.14 -11.07
N LEU A 68 -7.53 -19.17 -10.71
CA LEU A 68 -7.49 -17.87 -11.39
C LEU A 68 -7.07 -18.00 -12.85
N VAL A 69 -6.05 -18.81 -13.16
CA VAL A 69 -5.60 -19.08 -14.53
C VAL A 69 -6.70 -19.81 -15.34
N ARG A 70 -7.37 -20.78 -14.74
CA ARG A 70 -8.47 -21.52 -15.38
C ARG A 70 -9.63 -20.58 -15.71
N ILE A 71 -10.06 -19.74 -14.75
CA ILE A 71 -11.14 -18.76 -14.96
C ILE A 71 -10.76 -17.75 -16.07
N ALA A 72 -9.52 -17.27 -16.08
CA ALA A 72 -9.06 -16.36 -17.14
C ALA A 72 -9.25 -16.97 -18.53
N ARG A 73 -8.87 -18.23 -18.70
CA ARG A 73 -9.03 -18.96 -19.97
C ARG A 73 -10.49 -19.23 -20.33
N GLU A 74 -11.29 -19.65 -19.37
CA GLU A 74 -12.73 -19.92 -19.54
C GLU A 74 -13.49 -18.69 -20.00
N HIS A 75 -13.10 -17.51 -19.51
CA HIS A 75 -13.68 -16.21 -19.88
C HIS A 75 -12.99 -15.55 -21.09
N GLY A 76 -12.00 -16.20 -21.71
CA GLY A 76 -11.27 -15.66 -22.86
C GLY A 76 -10.44 -14.42 -22.54
N ALA A 77 -10.00 -14.23 -21.30
CA ALA A 77 -9.04 -13.20 -20.95
C ALA A 77 -7.65 -13.58 -21.47
N ASP A 78 -6.92 -12.62 -22.00
CA ASP A 78 -5.55 -12.80 -22.48
C ASP A 78 -4.50 -12.18 -21.55
N ALA A 79 -4.95 -11.49 -20.50
CA ALA A 79 -4.10 -10.90 -19.47
C ALA A 79 -4.71 -11.01 -18.07
N ILE A 80 -3.83 -10.99 -17.06
CA ILE A 80 -4.21 -10.94 -15.64
C ILE A 80 -3.53 -9.75 -14.98
N HIS A 81 -4.35 -8.90 -14.33
CA HIS A 81 -3.86 -7.82 -13.47
C HIS A 81 -3.99 -8.24 -12.00
N PRO A 82 -2.88 -8.39 -11.25
CA PRO A 82 -2.93 -8.88 -9.88
C PRO A 82 -3.28 -7.81 -8.84
N GLY A 83 -3.29 -6.52 -9.20
CA GLY A 83 -3.40 -5.42 -8.26
C GLY A 83 -2.22 -5.36 -7.29
N TYR A 84 -2.51 -5.27 -5.99
CA TYR A 84 -1.55 -5.40 -4.88
C TYR A 84 -2.05 -6.39 -3.82
N GLY A 85 -1.15 -6.91 -2.97
CA GLY A 85 -1.48 -8.00 -2.03
C GLY A 85 -1.79 -9.31 -2.75
N PHE A 86 -2.35 -10.29 -2.06
CA PHE A 86 -2.65 -11.64 -2.58
C PHE A 86 -1.48 -12.23 -3.39
N LEU A 87 -1.67 -12.44 -4.69
CA LEU A 87 -0.68 -13.07 -5.58
C LEU A 87 0.16 -12.05 -6.38
N SER A 88 0.06 -10.75 -6.12
CA SER A 88 0.75 -9.73 -6.91
C SER A 88 2.28 -9.81 -6.88
N GLU A 89 2.86 -10.38 -5.82
CA GLU A 89 4.30 -10.61 -5.67
C GLU A 89 4.66 -12.10 -5.65
N ASN A 90 3.76 -12.95 -6.17
CA ASN A 90 3.98 -14.39 -6.22
C ASN A 90 4.63 -14.78 -7.56
N PRO A 91 5.93 -15.19 -7.57
CA PRO A 91 6.61 -15.53 -8.81
C PRO A 91 6.07 -16.81 -9.48
N ALA A 92 5.54 -17.76 -8.71
CA ALA A 92 4.94 -18.97 -9.26
C ALA A 92 3.63 -18.66 -10.01
N PHE A 93 2.83 -17.71 -9.51
CA PHE A 93 1.63 -17.23 -10.20
C PHE A 93 1.97 -16.50 -11.50
N ALA A 94 2.98 -15.63 -11.49
CA ALA A 94 3.43 -14.95 -12.71
C ALA A 94 3.90 -15.96 -13.77
N GLU A 95 4.65 -17.00 -13.37
CA GLU A 95 5.05 -18.10 -14.27
C GLU A 95 3.86 -18.93 -14.75
N ALA A 96 2.90 -19.24 -13.86
CA ALA A 96 1.69 -19.95 -14.26
C ALA A 96 0.90 -19.19 -15.32
N CYS A 97 0.81 -17.85 -15.23
CA CYS A 97 0.21 -17.02 -16.27
C CYS A 97 0.94 -17.20 -17.61
N VAL A 98 2.26 -17.00 -17.62
CA VAL A 98 3.08 -17.09 -18.84
C VAL A 98 3.00 -18.49 -19.46
N ASN A 99 3.11 -19.55 -18.66
CA ASN A 99 3.02 -20.95 -19.11
C ASN A 99 1.65 -21.28 -19.73
N ASN A 100 0.61 -20.54 -19.34
CA ASN A 100 -0.74 -20.65 -19.91
C ASN A 100 -1.04 -19.61 -21.00
N ARG A 101 -0.01 -18.91 -21.54
CA ARG A 101 -0.13 -17.90 -22.59
C ARG A 101 -0.97 -16.69 -22.16
N LEU A 102 -0.99 -16.38 -20.86
CA LEU A 102 -1.62 -15.18 -20.31
C LEU A 102 -0.55 -14.13 -20.04
N THR A 103 -0.79 -12.88 -20.43
CA THR A 103 0.07 -11.76 -20.07
C THR A 103 -0.12 -11.43 -18.58
N PHE A 104 0.91 -11.60 -17.77
CA PHE A 104 0.93 -11.10 -16.40
C PHE A 104 1.23 -9.60 -16.42
N ILE A 105 0.28 -8.76 -15.99
CA ILE A 105 0.48 -7.30 -15.93
C ILE A 105 1.24 -6.97 -14.65
N GLY A 106 2.55 -6.99 -14.75
CA GLY A 106 3.49 -6.84 -13.63
C GLY A 106 4.91 -7.23 -14.04
N PRO A 107 5.85 -7.32 -13.07
CA PRO A 107 7.22 -7.65 -13.34
C PRO A 107 7.43 -9.15 -13.65
N PRO A 108 8.60 -9.51 -14.21
CA PRO A 108 8.98 -10.91 -14.40
C PRO A 108 9.15 -11.65 -13.06
N ALA A 109 8.81 -12.93 -13.04
CA ALA A 109 8.99 -13.79 -11.87
C ALA A 109 10.45 -13.82 -11.35
N THR A 110 11.43 -13.66 -12.24
CA THR A 110 12.85 -13.59 -11.89
C THR A 110 13.18 -12.37 -11.03
N SER A 111 12.62 -11.20 -11.35
CA SER A 111 12.78 -9.98 -10.55
C SER A 111 12.09 -10.11 -9.20
N MET A 112 10.89 -10.70 -9.16
CA MET A 112 10.19 -11.00 -7.90
C MET A 112 11.02 -11.91 -6.98
N ARG A 113 11.60 -12.99 -7.50
CA ARG A 113 12.47 -13.90 -6.72
C ARG A 113 13.72 -13.20 -6.22
N ALA A 114 14.34 -12.37 -7.07
CA ALA A 114 15.55 -11.65 -6.73
C ALA A 114 15.33 -10.67 -5.57
N MET A 115 14.15 -10.06 -5.49
CA MET A 115 13.81 -9.05 -4.48
C MET A 115 13.05 -9.62 -3.28
N GLY A 116 12.44 -10.79 -3.40
CA GLY A 116 11.68 -11.44 -2.32
C GLY A 116 12.56 -11.97 -1.17
N ASN A 117 13.84 -12.20 -1.40
CA ASN A 117 14.80 -12.57 -0.35
C ASN A 117 15.62 -11.35 0.06
N LYS A 118 15.46 -10.89 1.30
CA LYS A 118 16.09 -9.65 1.81
C LYS A 118 17.62 -9.67 1.77
N VAL A 119 18.24 -10.81 2.06
CA VAL A 119 19.71 -10.93 2.05
C VAL A 119 20.24 -10.87 0.61
N GLU A 120 19.58 -11.58 -0.30
CA GLU A 120 19.94 -11.56 -1.71
C GLU A 120 19.69 -10.19 -2.35
N ALA A 121 18.54 -9.56 -2.06
CA ALA A 121 18.23 -8.21 -2.49
C ALA A 121 19.30 -7.22 -2.03
N ARG A 122 19.66 -7.26 -0.73
CA ARG A 122 20.72 -6.42 -0.16
C ARG A 122 22.07 -6.64 -0.87
N ARG A 123 22.45 -7.89 -1.11
CA ARG A 123 23.70 -8.23 -1.81
C ARG A 123 23.70 -7.65 -3.23
N ARG A 124 22.61 -7.78 -3.97
CA ARG A 124 22.46 -7.20 -5.32
C ARG A 124 22.52 -5.68 -5.32
N MET A 125 21.87 -5.06 -4.35
CA MET A 125 21.88 -3.59 -4.22
C MET A 125 23.28 -3.06 -3.93
N LEU A 126 24.03 -3.71 -3.04
CA LEU A 126 25.43 -3.37 -2.80
C LEU A 126 26.29 -3.49 -4.07
N ALA A 127 26.13 -4.59 -4.81
CA ALA A 127 26.87 -4.81 -6.07
C ALA A 127 26.51 -3.77 -7.15
N ALA A 128 25.27 -3.25 -7.13
CA ALA A 128 24.80 -2.20 -8.03
C ALA A 128 25.17 -0.78 -7.58
N GLY A 129 25.86 -0.63 -6.43
CA GLY A 129 26.21 0.68 -5.87
C GLY A 129 25.01 1.45 -5.31
N VAL A 130 23.96 0.74 -4.91
CA VAL A 130 22.80 1.31 -4.20
C VAL A 130 23.10 1.30 -2.70
N PRO A 131 22.98 2.44 -2.00
CA PRO A 131 23.25 2.49 -0.56
C PRO A 131 22.32 1.53 0.22
N VAL A 132 22.88 0.75 1.13
CA VAL A 132 22.14 -0.10 2.06
C VAL A 132 22.58 0.19 3.49
N VAL A 133 21.67 0.01 4.47
CA VAL A 133 22.00 0.24 5.87
C VAL A 133 23.26 -0.56 6.25
N PRO A 134 24.31 0.04 6.87
CA PRO A 134 25.46 -0.72 7.32
C PRO A 134 25.05 -1.91 8.18
N GLY A 135 25.54 -3.09 7.83
CA GLY A 135 25.08 -4.33 8.49
C GLY A 135 25.87 -5.55 8.03
N THR A 136 25.34 -6.73 8.35
CA THR A 136 25.98 -8.03 8.08
C THR A 136 25.19 -8.84 7.06
N THR A 137 25.76 -9.97 6.66
CA THR A 137 25.03 -11.14 6.16
C THR A 137 24.44 -11.91 7.33
N ALA A 138 23.80 -13.06 7.05
CA ALA A 138 23.33 -13.96 8.09
C ALA A 138 24.52 -14.37 9.02
N LEU A 139 24.27 -14.38 10.31
CA LEU A 139 25.27 -14.64 11.34
C LEU A 139 25.15 -16.08 11.85
N ALA A 140 26.29 -16.73 12.01
CA ALA A 140 26.35 -18.11 12.44
C ALA A 140 25.96 -18.28 13.93
N ASP A 141 26.46 -17.37 14.79
CA ASP A 141 26.33 -17.46 16.22
C ASP A 141 26.39 -16.09 16.91
N GLU A 142 26.23 -16.10 18.24
CA GLU A 142 26.25 -14.92 19.10
C GLU A 142 27.64 -14.24 19.12
N ALA A 143 28.71 -15.02 19.06
CA ALA A 143 30.08 -14.48 19.10
C ALA A 143 30.36 -13.63 17.84
N ALA A 144 29.93 -14.14 16.68
CA ALA A 144 29.96 -13.38 15.43
C ALA A 144 29.10 -12.10 15.52
N ALA A 145 27.92 -12.19 16.14
CA ALA A 145 27.04 -11.03 16.34
C ALA A 145 27.71 -9.94 17.20
N ILE A 146 28.35 -10.32 18.30
CA ILE A 146 29.07 -9.37 19.18
C ILE A 146 30.22 -8.70 18.44
N SER A 147 31.00 -9.47 17.67
CA SER A 147 32.12 -8.93 16.89
C SER A 147 31.65 -7.92 15.84
N GLU A 148 30.61 -8.27 15.10
CA GLU A 148 30.05 -7.43 14.04
C GLU A 148 29.32 -6.20 14.59
N ALA A 149 28.63 -6.30 15.73
CA ALA A 149 27.98 -5.16 16.38
C ALA A 149 29.02 -4.10 16.81
N LYS A 150 30.19 -4.54 17.31
CA LYS A 150 31.31 -3.62 17.61
C LYS A 150 31.83 -2.90 16.37
N ARG A 151 31.88 -3.58 15.22
CA ARG A 151 32.32 -3.00 13.94
C ARG A 151 31.30 -1.99 13.38
N ILE A 152 30.01 -2.31 13.49
CA ILE A 152 28.89 -1.47 12.99
C ILE A 152 28.71 -0.23 13.90
N GLY A 153 28.89 -0.40 15.21
CA GLY A 153 28.57 0.59 16.23
C GLY A 153 27.15 0.45 16.76
N TYR A 154 26.99 0.54 18.10
CA TYR A 154 25.68 0.54 18.74
C TYR A 154 24.99 1.91 18.61
N PRO A 155 23.63 1.95 18.62
CA PRO A 155 22.72 0.81 18.70
C PRO A 155 22.64 0.02 17.37
N VAL A 156 22.38 -1.29 17.49
CA VAL A 156 22.16 -2.18 16.35
C VAL A 156 20.79 -2.82 16.39
N MET A 157 20.25 -3.15 15.24
CA MET A 157 19.01 -3.92 15.10
C MET A 157 19.32 -5.34 14.66
N VAL A 158 18.87 -6.32 15.41
CA VAL A 158 18.86 -7.73 15.02
C VAL A 158 17.61 -8.00 14.22
N LYS A 159 17.74 -8.63 13.05
CA LYS A 159 16.62 -8.92 12.13
C LYS A 159 16.64 -10.36 11.66
N ALA A 160 15.46 -10.99 11.50
CA ALA A 160 15.32 -12.24 10.80
C ALA A 160 15.71 -12.08 9.30
N ALA A 161 16.48 -13.03 8.77
CA ALA A 161 16.90 -13.04 7.37
C ALA A 161 15.74 -13.34 6.41
N ALA A 162 14.78 -14.15 6.84
CA ALA A 162 13.56 -14.45 6.12
C ALA A 162 12.37 -13.68 6.72
N GLY A 163 11.37 -13.34 5.86
CA GLY A 163 10.12 -12.72 6.28
C GLY A 163 10.10 -11.19 6.27
N GLY A 164 8.97 -10.61 6.72
CA GLY A 164 8.67 -9.18 6.67
C GLY A 164 7.73 -8.73 7.80
N GLY A 165 7.22 -7.49 7.71
CA GLY A 165 6.20 -6.98 8.64
C GLY A 165 6.68 -6.74 10.08
N GLY A 166 8.01 -6.60 10.30
CA GLY A 166 8.54 -6.29 11.64
C GLY A 166 8.64 -7.47 12.60
N ILE A 167 8.29 -8.69 12.18
CA ILE A 167 8.42 -9.90 13.00
C ILE A 167 9.89 -10.31 13.08
N GLY A 168 10.36 -10.63 14.29
CA GLY A 168 11.75 -11.04 14.50
C GLY A 168 12.76 -9.90 14.41
N MET A 169 12.37 -8.69 14.85
CA MET A 169 13.26 -7.54 14.97
C MET A 169 13.42 -7.12 16.44
N ARG A 170 14.66 -6.84 16.87
CA ARG A 170 14.98 -6.33 18.20
C ARG A 170 16.13 -5.33 18.14
N VAL A 171 16.01 -4.25 18.89
CA VAL A 171 17.09 -3.28 19.06
C VAL A 171 17.96 -3.71 20.25
N ALA A 172 19.28 -3.73 20.03
CA ALA A 172 20.28 -3.83 21.08
C ALA A 172 20.95 -2.47 21.22
N LYS A 173 20.73 -1.78 22.34
CA LYS A 173 21.28 -0.44 22.61
C LYS A 173 22.76 -0.50 22.99
N GLY A 174 23.22 -1.63 23.51
CA GLY A 174 24.59 -1.86 23.94
C GLY A 174 24.96 -3.35 23.92
N PRO A 175 26.20 -3.66 24.28
CA PRO A 175 26.70 -5.05 24.29
C PRO A 175 25.89 -5.98 25.19
N ASP A 176 25.36 -5.49 26.28
CA ASP A 176 24.63 -6.29 27.25
C ASP A 176 23.26 -6.71 26.78
N ASP A 177 22.65 -5.93 25.85
CA ASP A 177 21.34 -6.23 25.29
C ASP A 177 21.41 -7.25 24.14
N LEU A 178 22.56 -7.33 23.46
CA LEU A 178 22.70 -8.05 22.20
C LEU A 178 22.44 -9.57 22.32
N PRO A 179 22.96 -10.29 23.32
CA PRO A 179 22.71 -11.73 23.46
C PRO A 179 21.22 -12.07 23.55
N ALA A 180 20.49 -11.35 24.41
CA ALA A 180 19.06 -11.56 24.60
C ALA A 180 18.26 -11.20 23.33
N ALA A 181 18.62 -10.11 22.65
CA ALA A 181 18.00 -9.70 21.39
C ALA A 181 18.25 -10.72 20.28
N PHE A 182 19.47 -11.23 20.15
CA PHE A 182 19.87 -12.22 19.16
C PHE A 182 19.08 -13.51 19.29
N GLU A 183 19.07 -14.10 20.49
CA GLU A 183 18.34 -15.34 20.76
C GLU A 183 16.81 -15.18 20.60
N ALA A 184 16.25 -14.05 21.03
CA ALA A 184 14.83 -13.78 20.86
C ALA A 184 14.45 -13.67 19.36
N CYS A 185 15.30 -13.03 18.54
CA CYS A 185 15.08 -12.93 17.10
C CYS A 185 15.21 -14.27 16.41
N ARG A 186 16.20 -15.10 16.78
CA ARG A 186 16.37 -16.46 16.24
C ARG A 186 15.14 -17.33 16.48
N ARG A 187 14.64 -17.35 17.73
CA ARG A 187 13.42 -18.10 18.08
C ARG A 187 12.21 -17.61 17.30
N ALA A 188 12.03 -16.31 17.20
CA ALA A 188 10.93 -15.72 16.42
C ALA A 188 11.05 -16.04 14.92
N ALA A 189 12.25 -15.99 14.35
CA ALA A 189 12.53 -16.33 12.97
C ALA A 189 12.23 -17.81 12.67
N GLN A 190 12.69 -18.73 13.53
CA GLN A 190 12.41 -20.15 13.42
C GLN A 190 10.90 -20.45 13.48
N SER A 191 10.20 -19.84 14.44
CA SER A 191 8.76 -20.07 14.66
C SER A 191 7.90 -19.52 13.52
N SER A 192 8.26 -18.35 12.98
CA SER A 192 7.42 -17.64 12.00
C SER A 192 7.77 -17.97 10.56
N PHE A 193 9.03 -18.31 10.28
CA PHE A 193 9.55 -18.45 8.91
C PHE A 193 10.27 -19.77 8.64
N GLY A 194 10.43 -20.63 9.67
CA GLY A 194 11.08 -21.93 9.54
C GLY A 194 12.62 -21.87 9.40
N SER A 195 13.24 -20.68 9.53
CA SER A 195 14.70 -20.51 9.52
C SER A 195 15.13 -19.64 10.70
N PRO A 196 16.16 -20.03 11.49
CA PRO A 196 16.67 -19.23 12.60
C PRO A 196 17.66 -18.15 12.16
N ASP A 197 17.88 -17.96 10.88
CA ASP A 197 18.89 -17.05 10.35
C ASP A 197 18.55 -15.61 10.69
N VAL A 198 19.50 -14.91 11.29
CA VAL A 198 19.41 -13.50 11.67
C VAL A 198 20.66 -12.74 11.22
N TYR A 199 20.53 -11.44 11.06
CA TYR A 199 21.61 -10.54 10.71
C TYR A 199 21.49 -9.24 11.50
N LEU A 200 22.54 -8.41 11.49
CA LEU A 200 22.57 -7.09 12.14
C LEU A 200 22.54 -5.97 11.13
N GLU A 201 21.88 -4.88 11.52
CA GLU A 201 21.98 -3.58 10.85
C GLU A 201 22.16 -2.46 11.87
N ARG A 202 22.80 -1.36 11.45
CA ARG A 202 22.83 -0.13 12.25
C ARG A 202 21.39 0.31 12.54
N TYR A 203 21.09 0.58 13.80
CA TYR A 203 19.80 1.16 14.14
C TYR A 203 19.78 2.65 13.79
N LEU A 204 18.73 3.07 13.09
CA LEU A 204 18.51 4.45 12.73
C LEU A 204 17.45 5.04 13.64
N GLU A 205 17.77 6.15 14.30
CA GLU A 205 16.84 6.84 15.21
C GLU A 205 15.94 7.78 14.39
N HIS A 206 14.62 7.75 14.70
CA HIS A 206 13.60 8.58 14.06
C HIS A 206 13.72 8.68 12.52
N PRO A 207 13.90 7.57 11.80
CA PRO A 207 14.10 7.62 10.37
C PRO A 207 12.80 7.96 9.65
N ARG A 208 12.92 8.46 8.42
CA ARG A 208 11.79 8.63 7.51
C ARG A 208 11.72 7.46 6.54
N HIS A 209 10.51 7.10 6.16
CA HIS A 209 10.24 6.12 5.11
C HIS A 209 9.84 6.86 3.84
N ILE A 210 10.76 6.93 2.89
CA ILE A 210 10.55 7.58 1.60
C ILE A 210 10.74 6.54 0.50
N GLU A 211 9.86 6.55 -0.48
CA GLU A 211 9.90 5.57 -1.56
C GLU A 211 9.88 6.23 -2.93
N MET A 212 10.46 5.56 -3.95
CA MET A 212 10.50 6.02 -5.32
C MET A 212 9.64 5.16 -6.21
N GLN A 213 8.66 5.79 -6.89
CA GLN A 213 7.90 5.12 -7.94
C GLN A 213 8.78 4.93 -9.17
N ILE A 214 8.84 3.72 -9.69
CA ILE A 214 9.52 3.42 -10.96
C ILE A 214 8.56 2.85 -11.98
N LEU A 215 8.88 3.09 -13.26
CA LEU A 215 8.36 2.37 -14.42
C LEU A 215 9.54 1.87 -15.25
N ALA A 216 9.44 0.65 -15.78
CA ALA A 216 10.45 0.07 -16.65
C ALA A 216 9.80 -0.65 -17.83
N ASP A 217 10.31 -0.43 -19.04
CA ASP A 217 9.83 -1.09 -20.27
C ASP A 217 10.65 -2.32 -20.64
N ASP A 218 10.22 -3.05 -21.67
CA ASP A 218 10.93 -4.21 -22.23
C ASP A 218 12.10 -3.81 -23.13
N HIS A 219 12.35 -2.52 -23.32
CA HIS A 219 13.35 -1.97 -24.23
C HIS A 219 14.58 -1.43 -23.53
N GLY A 220 14.64 -1.58 -22.19
CA GLY A 220 15.77 -1.17 -21.37
C GLY A 220 15.64 0.23 -20.76
N THR A 221 14.51 0.91 -20.94
CA THR A 221 14.26 2.21 -20.31
C THR A 221 13.65 2.03 -18.94
N THR A 222 14.23 2.66 -17.93
CA THR A 222 13.70 2.74 -16.56
C THR A 222 13.69 4.18 -16.11
N VAL A 223 12.57 4.63 -15.57
CA VAL A 223 12.38 5.99 -15.04
C VAL A 223 11.88 5.99 -13.61
N ALA A 224 12.32 6.99 -12.85
CA ALA A 224 11.78 7.31 -11.54
C ALA A 224 10.77 8.46 -11.67
N LEU A 225 9.56 8.27 -11.15
CA LEU A 225 8.43 9.20 -11.27
C LEU A 225 8.26 10.13 -10.06
N GLY A 226 9.24 10.18 -9.18
CA GLY A 226 9.19 10.96 -7.95
C GLY A 226 8.97 10.09 -6.72
N GLU A 227 9.11 10.75 -5.58
CA GLU A 227 9.05 10.10 -4.28
C GLU A 227 7.70 10.29 -3.59
N ARG A 228 7.43 9.38 -2.64
CA ARG A 228 6.33 9.48 -1.65
C ARG A 228 6.90 9.42 -0.25
N GLU A 229 6.38 10.22 0.64
CA GLU A 229 6.63 10.18 2.08
C GLU A 229 5.61 9.24 2.72
N CYS A 230 6.09 8.21 3.41
CA CYS A 230 5.27 7.15 4.00
C CYS A 230 5.55 6.93 5.49
N SER A 231 6.11 7.92 6.17
CA SER A 231 6.54 7.80 7.56
C SER A 231 5.39 7.76 8.57
N ILE A 232 4.20 8.28 8.21
CA ILE A 232 3.03 8.18 9.09
C ILE A 232 2.49 6.76 9.06
N GLN A 233 2.97 5.96 9.98
CA GLN A 233 2.68 4.52 10.03
C GLN A 233 2.57 4.02 11.46
N ARG A 234 1.89 2.91 11.65
CA ARG A 234 1.78 2.21 12.91
C ARG A 234 2.17 0.74 12.71
N ARG A 235 3.14 0.25 13.50
CA ARG A 235 3.65 -1.14 13.37
C ARG A 235 4.01 -1.49 11.93
N HIS A 236 4.66 -0.56 11.21
CA HIS A 236 5.05 -0.68 9.80
C HIS A 236 3.86 -0.76 8.81
N GLN A 237 2.64 -0.41 9.24
CA GLN A 237 1.49 -0.20 8.36
C GLN A 237 1.29 1.29 8.12
N LYS A 238 1.41 1.71 6.88
CA LYS A 238 1.21 3.10 6.45
C LYS A 238 -0.24 3.51 6.69
N LEU A 239 -0.46 4.73 7.15
CA LEU A 239 -1.79 5.31 7.41
C LEU A 239 -2.05 6.55 6.58
N LEU A 240 -1.01 7.34 6.32
CA LEU A 240 -1.04 8.53 5.49
C LEU A 240 0.23 8.58 4.64
N GLU A 241 0.06 8.92 3.37
CA GLU A 241 1.15 9.13 2.42
C GLU A 241 1.01 10.49 1.73
N GLU A 242 2.13 11.14 1.44
CA GLU A 242 2.13 12.41 0.73
C GLU A 242 3.24 12.51 -0.33
N THR A 243 3.04 13.33 -1.32
CA THR A 243 4.05 13.68 -2.32
C THR A 243 3.91 15.13 -2.75
N PRO A 244 5.04 15.84 -2.97
CA PRO A 244 6.43 15.48 -2.70
C PRO A 244 6.78 15.37 -1.22
N ALA A 245 7.83 14.62 -0.89
CA ALA A 245 8.34 14.52 0.48
C ALA A 245 8.88 15.87 0.96
N ILE A 246 8.43 16.31 2.15
CA ILE A 246 8.83 17.61 2.73
C ILE A 246 10.30 17.59 3.14
N GLY A 247 10.98 18.73 3.00
CA GLY A 247 12.36 18.92 3.47
C GLY A 247 13.40 18.02 2.77
N LEU A 248 13.04 17.32 1.69
CA LEU A 248 13.98 16.58 0.88
C LEU A 248 14.64 17.53 -0.14
N SER A 249 15.96 17.70 -0.07
CA SER A 249 16.69 18.56 -1.00
C SER A 249 16.60 18.01 -2.43
N THR A 250 16.69 18.89 -3.43
CA THR A 250 16.69 18.50 -4.85
C THR A 250 17.83 17.53 -5.18
N SER A 251 19.01 17.75 -4.59
CA SER A 251 20.17 16.85 -4.77
C SER A 251 19.90 15.46 -4.22
N ARG A 252 19.29 15.36 -3.04
CA ARG A 252 18.95 14.06 -2.43
C ARG A 252 17.84 13.35 -3.21
N ARG A 253 16.79 14.07 -3.61
CA ARG A 253 15.73 13.54 -4.47
C ARG A 253 16.31 12.93 -5.74
N ARG A 254 17.26 13.64 -6.38
CA ARG A 254 17.95 13.14 -7.57
C ARG A 254 18.78 11.89 -7.26
N ALA A 255 19.57 11.90 -6.19
CA ALA A 255 20.38 10.74 -5.80
C ALA A 255 19.54 9.50 -5.49
N MET A 256 18.39 9.68 -4.83
CA MET A 256 17.44 8.59 -4.58
C MET A 256 16.79 8.07 -5.88
N ALA A 257 16.45 8.96 -6.81
CA ALA A 257 15.91 8.56 -8.12
C ALA A 257 16.96 7.76 -8.92
N GLU A 258 18.21 8.20 -8.96
CA GLU A 258 19.32 7.49 -9.60
C GLU A 258 19.55 6.10 -8.95
N ALA A 259 19.49 6.03 -7.61
CA ALA A 259 19.61 4.78 -6.88
C ALA A 259 18.45 3.83 -7.18
N ALA A 260 17.22 4.34 -7.29
CA ALA A 260 16.04 3.55 -7.63
C ALA A 260 16.14 2.97 -9.06
N VAL A 261 16.60 3.76 -10.03
CA VAL A 261 16.83 3.29 -11.41
C VAL A 261 17.92 2.20 -11.44
N LYS A 262 19.03 2.38 -10.71
CA LYS A 262 20.08 1.35 -10.59
C LYS A 262 19.55 0.08 -9.94
N ALA A 263 18.73 0.19 -8.89
CA ALA A 263 18.13 -0.95 -8.21
C ALA A 263 17.25 -1.77 -9.16
N ALA A 264 16.40 -1.10 -9.94
CA ALA A 264 15.53 -1.76 -10.93
C ALA A 264 16.35 -2.43 -12.05
N ALA A 265 17.36 -1.74 -12.58
CA ALA A 265 18.23 -2.28 -13.61
C ALA A 265 18.98 -3.54 -13.15
N ALA A 266 19.43 -3.57 -11.88
CA ALA A 266 20.18 -4.70 -11.31
C ALA A 266 19.38 -6.01 -11.25
N VAL A 267 18.06 -5.95 -11.40
CA VAL A 267 17.17 -7.13 -11.40
C VAL A 267 16.37 -7.26 -12.71
N ALA A 268 16.76 -6.54 -13.76
CA ALA A 268 16.06 -6.52 -15.04
C ALA A 268 14.54 -6.29 -14.87
N TYR A 269 14.20 -5.31 -14.02
CA TYR A 269 12.83 -5.01 -13.68
C TYR A 269 12.02 -4.52 -14.87
N ARG A 270 10.75 -4.84 -14.90
CA ARG A 270 9.78 -4.38 -15.89
C ARG A 270 8.47 -4.02 -15.21
N ASN A 271 7.68 -3.15 -15.85
CA ASN A 271 6.41 -2.65 -15.38
C ASN A 271 6.55 -1.68 -14.20
N ALA A 272 5.46 -1.44 -13.44
CA ALA A 272 5.46 -0.56 -12.29
C ALA A 272 6.02 -1.25 -11.05
N GLY A 273 6.85 -0.54 -10.29
CA GLY A 273 7.40 -0.98 -9.02
C GLY A 273 7.79 0.19 -8.14
N THR A 274 8.16 -0.11 -6.92
CA THR A 274 8.54 0.92 -5.94
C THR A 274 9.82 0.49 -5.20
N ILE A 275 10.77 1.41 -5.11
CA ILE A 275 11.97 1.24 -4.28
C ILE A 275 11.76 2.01 -2.98
N GLU A 276 11.71 1.30 -1.88
CA GLU A 276 11.58 1.88 -0.55
C GLU A 276 12.95 2.19 0.04
N PHE A 277 13.06 3.38 0.62
CA PHE A 277 14.27 3.86 1.31
C PHE A 277 13.95 4.25 2.74
N ILE A 278 14.92 4.02 3.62
CA ILE A 278 14.95 4.60 4.93
C ILE A 278 15.91 5.79 4.92
N VAL A 279 15.46 6.96 5.37
CA VAL A 279 16.20 8.22 5.34
C VAL A 279 16.49 8.67 6.78
N SER A 280 17.75 8.95 7.10
CA SER A 280 18.19 9.44 8.41
C SER A 280 19.18 10.57 8.22
N GLY A 281 18.82 11.77 8.67
CA GLY A 281 19.63 12.96 8.43
C GLY A 281 19.90 13.18 6.94
N GLU A 282 21.17 13.22 6.55
CA GLU A 282 21.59 13.40 5.15
C GLU A 282 21.73 12.06 4.38
N GLU A 283 21.64 10.92 5.07
CA GLU A 283 21.83 9.60 4.47
C GLU A 283 20.49 8.95 4.10
N PHE A 284 20.51 8.16 3.03
CA PHE A 284 19.40 7.30 2.66
C PHE A 284 19.91 5.90 2.31
N TYR A 285 19.09 4.89 2.57
CA TYR A 285 19.44 3.50 2.38
C TYR A 285 18.27 2.71 1.81
N PHE A 286 18.57 1.82 0.88
CA PHE A 286 17.60 0.86 0.37
C PHE A 286 17.03 0.01 1.51
N LEU A 287 15.71 -0.08 1.56
CA LEU A 287 14.97 -0.91 2.51
C LEU A 287 14.48 -2.18 1.83
N GLU A 288 13.64 -2.03 0.82
CA GLU A 288 13.12 -3.12 0.02
C GLU A 288 12.61 -2.62 -1.34
N MET A 289 12.26 -3.56 -2.23
CA MET A 289 11.56 -3.26 -3.46
C MET A 289 10.21 -3.97 -3.47
N ASN A 290 9.16 -3.22 -3.64
CA ASN A 290 7.84 -3.76 -3.90
C ASN A 290 7.66 -3.98 -5.40
N THR A 291 7.56 -5.25 -5.78
CA THR A 291 7.50 -5.69 -7.19
C THR A 291 6.07 -5.67 -7.74
N ARG A 292 5.36 -4.58 -7.47
CA ARG A 292 3.93 -4.38 -7.79
C ARG A 292 3.55 -2.90 -7.73
N LEU A 293 2.32 -2.61 -8.11
CA LEU A 293 1.69 -1.33 -7.79
C LEU A 293 1.49 -1.20 -6.28
N GLN A 294 1.73 -0.03 -5.71
CA GLN A 294 1.51 0.27 -4.29
C GLN A 294 0.08 0.78 -4.02
N VAL A 295 -0.38 0.67 -2.77
CA VAL A 295 -1.67 1.25 -2.32
C VAL A 295 -1.71 2.74 -2.61
N GLU A 296 -0.64 3.43 -2.28
CA GLU A 296 -0.42 4.87 -2.32
C GLU A 296 -0.05 5.44 -3.70
N HIS A 297 -0.17 4.64 -4.77
CA HIS A 297 0.07 5.13 -6.14
C HIS A 297 -0.75 6.37 -6.53
N PRO A 298 -1.98 6.59 -5.99
CA PRO A 298 -2.80 7.74 -6.37
C PRO A 298 -2.18 9.10 -6.08
N VAL A 299 -1.32 9.25 -5.06
CA VAL A 299 -0.68 10.54 -4.80
C VAL A 299 0.30 10.89 -5.93
N THR A 300 1.05 9.91 -6.45
CA THR A 300 1.93 10.10 -7.61
C THR A 300 1.12 10.44 -8.86
N GLU A 301 0.02 9.74 -9.10
CA GLU A 301 -0.89 10.02 -10.21
C GLU A 301 -1.42 11.46 -10.15
N SER A 302 -1.80 11.91 -8.95
CA SER A 302 -2.40 13.24 -8.74
C SER A 302 -1.43 14.38 -9.06
N VAL A 303 -0.16 14.26 -8.71
CA VAL A 303 0.84 15.31 -8.99
C VAL A 303 1.40 15.27 -10.40
N LEU A 304 1.39 14.10 -11.05
CA LEU A 304 1.89 13.94 -12.41
C LEU A 304 0.79 14.06 -13.49
N GLY A 305 -0.47 13.87 -13.13
CA GLY A 305 -1.56 13.82 -14.08
C GLY A 305 -1.53 12.59 -15.00
N ILE A 306 -1.08 11.44 -14.47
CA ILE A 306 -0.98 10.16 -15.20
C ILE A 306 -1.85 9.09 -14.53
N ASP A 307 -2.11 8.01 -15.25
CA ASP A 307 -2.75 6.78 -14.74
C ASP A 307 -1.72 5.64 -14.74
N LEU A 308 -1.21 5.26 -13.56
CA LEU A 308 -0.21 4.20 -13.41
C LEU A 308 -0.73 2.81 -13.81
N VAL A 309 -2.01 2.54 -13.66
CA VAL A 309 -2.61 1.28 -14.14
C VAL A 309 -2.65 1.24 -15.66
N ARG A 310 -2.93 2.37 -16.31
CA ARG A 310 -2.83 2.51 -17.77
C ARG A 310 -1.40 2.25 -18.24
N GLU A 311 -0.43 2.83 -17.56
CA GLU A 311 0.98 2.60 -17.88
C GLU A 311 1.38 1.12 -17.67
N GLN A 312 0.90 0.47 -16.61
CA GLN A 312 1.11 -0.97 -16.43
C GLN A 312 0.60 -1.79 -17.59
N ILE A 313 -0.60 -1.50 -18.08
CA ILE A 313 -1.22 -2.19 -19.23
C ILE A 313 -0.44 -1.92 -20.53
N ARG A 314 -0.03 -0.67 -20.77
CA ARG A 314 0.77 -0.28 -21.93
C ARG A 314 2.11 -0.99 -21.96
N LEU A 315 2.83 -0.98 -20.84
CA LEU A 315 4.11 -1.66 -20.69
C LEU A 315 3.97 -3.19 -20.85
N ALA A 316 2.88 -3.77 -20.34
CA ALA A 316 2.60 -5.20 -20.53
C ALA A 316 2.26 -5.57 -21.99
N ARG A 317 1.81 -4.62 -22.81
CA ARG A 317 1.67 -4.76 -24.27
C ARG A 317 3.01 -4.68 -25.01
N GLY A 318 4.11 -4.31 -24.31
CA GLY A 318 5.41 -4.08 -24.90
C GLY A 318 5.59 -2.68 -25.50
N GLU A 319 4.75 -1.72 -25.10
CA GLU A 319 4.93 -0.32 -25.47
C GLU A 319 6.15 0.29 -24.78
N ARG A 320 6.76 1.29 -25.40
CA ARG A 320 7.91 2.01 -24.84
C ARG A 320 7.45 3.10 -23.87
N ILE A 321 8.28 3.36 -22.88
CA ILE A 321 8.22 4.60 -22.11
C ILE A 321 8.45 5.76 -23.11
N PRO A 322 7.64 6.83 -23.07
CA PRO A 322 7.77 7.96 -23.99
C PRO A 322 9.18 8.59 -23.92
N ASP A 323 9.78 8.90 -25.07
CA ASP A 323 11.09 9.55 -25.14
C ASP A 323 11.10 10.94 -24.47
N SER A 324 9.95 11.62 -24.45
CA SER A 324 9.76 12.88 -23.70
C SER A 324 9.75 12.71 -22.18
N GLY A 325 9.73 11.46 -21.69
CA GLY A 325 9.48 11.15 -20.31
C GLY A 325 8.05 11.42 -19.85
N TYR A 326 7.88 11.55 -18.54
CA TYR A 326 6.60 11.89 -17.91
C TYR A 326 6.58 13.35 -17.44
N PRO A 327 5.38 13.94 -17.23
CA PRO A 327 5.25 15.29 -16.69
C PRO A 327 6.02 15.49 -15.38
N GLN A 328 6.48 16.70 -15.13
CA GLN A 328 7.05 17.04 -13.82
C GLN A 328 5.94 17.13 -12.77
N PRO A 329 6.21 16.74 -11.52
CA PRO A 329 5.25 16.85 -10.43
C PRO A 329 4.77 18.29 -10.24
N ARG A 330 3.47 18.49 -10.07
CA ARG A 330 2.84 19.78 -9.80
C ARG A 330 1.93 19.69 -8.57
N GLY A 331 2.07 20.68 -7.69
CA GLY A 331 1.30 20.75 -6.46
C GLY A 331 1.73 19.71 -5.42
N HIS A 332 0.80 19.38 -4.54
CA HIS A 332 0.99 18.45 -3.43
C HIS A 332 -0.25 17.56 -3.27
N ALA A 333 -0.03 16.26 -3.06
CA ALA A 333 -1.10 15.31 -2.83
C ALA A 333 -0.89 14.57 -1.51
N ILE A 334 -2.00 14.31 -0.81
CA ILE A 334 -2.04 13.53 0.43
C ILE A 334 -3.09 12.44 0.27
N GLU A 335 -2.72 11.20 0.61
CA GLU A 335 -3.63 10.06 0.70
C GLU A 335 -3.87 9.71 2.17
N PHE A 336 -5.13 9.47 2.51
CA PHE A 336 -5.57 8.98 3.81
C PHE A 336 -6.13 7.57 3.62
N ARG A 337 -5.56 6.58 4.30
CA ARG A 337 -6.13 5.23 4.33
C ARG A 337 -7.28 5.17 5.31
N ILE A 338 -8.48 4.97 4.81
CA ILE A 338 -9.68 4.84 5.63
C ILE A 338 -9.92 3.35 5.90
N ASN A 339 -9.47 2.92 7.07
CA ASN A 339 -9.57 1.54 7.53
C ASN A 339 -10.76 1.36 8.48
N ALA A 340 -11.37 0.17 8.46
CA ALA A 340 -12.34 -0.27 9.47
C ALA A 340 -11.61 -0.69 10.75
N GLU A 341 -11.07 0.27 11.48
CA GLU A 341 -10.27 0.11 12.68
C GLU A 341 -10.65 1.15 13.74
N ASP A 342 -10.51 0.77 15.01
CA ASP A 342 -10.73 1.67 16.14
C ASP A 342 -9.38 2.21 16.68
N PRO A 343 -8.99 3.45 16.34
CA PRO A 343 -7.73 4.03 16.79
C PRO A 343 -7.59 4.08 18.33
N LEU A 344 -8.70 4.27 19.04
CA LEU A 344 -8.72 4.35 20.52
C LEU A 344 -8.57 2.97 21.17
N ARG A 345 -8.78 1.90 20.42
CA ARG A 345 -8.56 0.51 20.86
C ARG A 345 -7.37 -0.12 20.14
N ASN A 346 -6.28 0.63 20.05
CA ASN A 346 -5.03 0.16 19.46
C ASN A 346 -5.19 -0.29 18.00
N PHE A 347 -6.05 0.41 17.22
CA PHE A 347 -6.39 0.13 15.83
C PHE A 347 -6.90 -1.31 15.63
N MET A 348 -7.73 -1.77 16.56
CA MET A 348 -8.38 -3.08 16.44
C MET A 348 -9.37 -3.05 15.27
N PRO A 349 -9.37 -4.07 14.39
CA PRO A 349 -10.35 -4.17 13.31
C PRO A 349 -11.80 -4.15 13.81
N THR A 350 -12.65 -3.47 13.09
CA THR A 350 -14.08 -3.31 13.39
C THR A 350 -14.96 -3.77 12.23
N PRO A 351 -15.00 -5.08 11.92
CA PRO A 351 -15.79 -5.61 10.82
C PRO A 351 -17.29 -5.52 11.17
N ARG A 352 -17.92 -4.45 10.72
CA ARG A 352 -19.36 -4.18 10.92
C ARG A 352 -20.02 -3.81 9.59
N ARG A 353 -21.35 -3.86 9.58
CA ARG A 353 -22.13 -3.39 8.43
C ARG A 353 -22.00 -1.88 8.28
N VAL A 354 -21.71 -1.42 7.07
CA VAL A 354 -21.77 -0.02 6.68
C VAL A 354 -23.23 0.43 6.73
N GLN A 355 -23.56 1.38 7.57
CA GLN A 355 -24.92 1.89 7.68
C GLN A 355 -25.14 3.04 6.69
N ARG A 356 -24.28 4.07 6.75
CA ARG A 356 -24.31 5.22 5.85
C ARG A 356 -22.95 5.40 5.19
N TYR A 357 -22.97 5.81 3.95
CA TYR A 357 -21.75 6.08 3.18
C TYR A 357 -22.02 7.22 2.19
N ALA A 358 -21.42 8.36 2.45
CA ALA A 358 -21.37 9.51 1.53
C ALA A 358 -19.93 10.05 1.55
N PRO A 359 -19.14 9.75 0.51
CA PRO A 359 -17.78 10.26 0.39
C PRO A 359 -17.77 11.74 0.08
N PRO A 360 -16.72 12.48 0.52
CA PRO A 360 -16.53 13.88 0.17
C PRO A 360 -16.28 14.05 -1.33
N SER A 361 -16.51 15.26 -1.81
CA SER A 361 -16.32 15.61 -3.21
C SER A 361 -15.75 17.03 -3.37
N GLY A 362 -15.74 17.54 -4.60
CA GLY A 362 -15.27 18.87 -4.94
C GLY A 362 -13.85 18.90 -5.51
N PRO A 363 -13.35 20.10 -5.86
CA PRO A 363 -12.08 20.26 -6.54
C PRO A 363 -10.91 19.60 -5.80
N GLY A 364 -10.11 18.80 -6.50
CA GLY A 364 -8.92 18.13 -5.96
C GLY A 364 -9.23 17.10 -4.87
N VAL A 365 -10.43 16.50 -4.86
CA VAL A 365 -10.80 15.37 -4.01
C VAL A 365 -11.07 14.15 -4.86
N ARG A 366 -10.38 13.05 -4.57
CA ARG A 366 -10.56 11.73 -5.20
C ARG A 366 -10.82 10.70 -4.11
N VAL A 367 -11.75 9.78 -4.36
CA VAL A 367 -12.03 8.66 -3.47
C VAL A 367 -11.96 7.35 -4.26
N ASP A 368 -11.00 6.51 -3.93
CA ASP A 368 -10.90 5.15 -4.44
C ASP A 368 -11.52 4.21 -3.40
N SER A 369 -12.73 3.72 -3.67
CA SER A 369 -13.55 3.00 -2.69
C SER A 369 -13.94 1.62 -3.18
N GLY A 370 -13.90 0.65 -2.26
CA GLY A 370 -14.37 -0.72 -2.47
C GLY A 370 -15.66 -1.06 -1.74
N ILE A 371 -16.32 -0.07 -1.12
CA ILE A 371 -17.53 -0.27 -0.30
C ILE A 371 -18.76 0.45 -0.85
N ARG A 372 -19.91 0.05 -0.35
CA ARG A 372 -21.22 0.65 -0.62
C ARG A 372 -22.07 0.68 0.67
N PRO A 373 -23.16 1.49 0.71
CA PRO A 373 -24.12 1.42 1.80
C PRO A 373 -24.65 0.00 2.02
N HIS A 374 -24.89 -0.32 3.27
CA HIS A 374 -25.44 -1.62 3.72
C HIS A 374 -24.59 -2.86 3.42
N GLN A 375 -23.29 -2.68 3.11
CA GLN A 375 -22.34 -3.77 2.92
C GLN A 375 -21.80 -4.26 4.27
N GLU A 376 -21.74 -5.58 4.45
CA GLU A 376 -21.00 -6.20 5.55
C GLU A 376 -19.50 -6.13 5.28
N ILE A 377 -18.73 -5.64 6.23
CA ILE A 377 -17.26 -5.66 6.15
C ILE A 377 -16.78 -7.02 6.67
N SER A 378 -16.17 -7.77 5.77
CA SER A 378 -15.69 -9.12 6.09
C SER A 378 -14.45 -9.10 6.97
N PRO A 379 -14.37 -9.89 8.05
CA PRO A 379 -13.17 -10.02 8.87
C PRO A 379 -12.07 -10.87 8.22
N HIS A 380 -12.32 -11.48 7.06
CA HIS A 380 -11.37 -12.35 6.37
C HIS A 380 -10.31 -11.59 5.55
N PHE A 381 -10.48 -10.28 5.37
CA PHE A 381 -9.63 -9.44 4.53
C PHE A 381 -9.01 -8.30 5.33
N ASP A 382 -8.13 -7.56 4.67
CA ASP A 382 -7.56 -6.33 5.22
C ASP A 382 -8.66 -5.32 5.58
N SER A 383 -8.40 -4.48 6.57
CA SER A 383 -9.32 -3.47 7.08
C SER A 383 -9.51 -2.27 6.16
N LEU A 384 -8.69 -2.11 5.11
CA LEU A 384 -8.77 -0.98 4.18
C LEU A 384 -10.11 -0.98 3.43
N LEU A 385 -10.90 0.06 3.64
CA LEU A 385 -12.20 0.26 2.99
C LEU A 385 -12.07 1.07 1.70
N LEU A 386 -11.27 2.14 1.79
CA LEU A 386 -11.10 3.12 0.73
C LEU A 386 -9.88 4.01 1.00
N LYS A 387 -9.49 4.76 -0.02
CA LYS A 387 -8.48 5.82 0.05
C LYS A 387 -9.14 7.15 -0.26
N LEU A 388 -8.91 8.14 0.59
CA LEU A 388 -9.24 9.54 0.31
C LEU A 388 -7.95 10.23 -0.12
N ILE A 389 -7.92 10.76 -1.33
CA ILE A 389 -6.79 11.48 -1.89
C ILE A 389 -7.20 12.93 -2.09
N VAL A 390 -6.38 13.85 -1.61
CA VAL A 390 -6.54 15.28 -1.86
C VAL A 390 -5.31 15.82 -2.58
N TRP A 391 -5.52 16.74 -3.52
CA TRP A 391 -4.48 17.44 -4.25
C TRP A 391 -4.72 18.95 -4.22
N ALA A 392 -3.68 19.75 -4.06
CA ALA A 392 -3.71 21.22 -4.18
C ALA A 392 -2.39 21.75 -4.75
N ASP A 393 -2.33 23.06 -5.02
CA ASP A 393 -1.13 23.68 -5.59
C ASP A 393 0.06 23.69 -4.62
N ASP A 394 -0.18 23.58 -3.33
CA ASP A 394 0.82 23.49 -2.26
C ASP A 394 0.35 22.58 -1.11
N ARG A 395 1.26 22.28 -0.17
CA ARG A 395 0.97 21.36 0.94
C ARG A 395 -0.04 21.91 1.94
N GLU A 396 0.04 23.20 2.29
CA GLU A 396 -0.88 23.79 3.26
C GLU A 396 -2.31 23.77 2.73
N SER A 397 -2.48 24.12 1.46
CA SER A 397 -3.75 24.01 0.76
C SER A 397 -4.24 22.55 0.68
N ALA A 398 -3.34 21.57 0.47
CA ALA A 398 -3.70 20.15 0.50
C ALA A 398 -4.16 19.70 1.90
N ILE A 399 -3.47 20.13 2.97
CA ILE A 399 -3.88 19.90 4.36
C ILE A 399 -5.26 20.51 4.64
N GLY A 400 -5.48 21.78 4.25
CA GLY A 400 -6.77 22.43 4.37
C GLY A 400 -7.90 21.70 3.64
N ARG A 401 -7.60 21.18 2.44
CA ARG A 401 -8.53 20.34 1.66
C ARG A 401 -8.80 19.00 2.33
N GLY A 402 -7.78 18.39 2.91
CA GLY A 402 -7.91 17.15 3.69
C GLY A 402 -8.80 17.32 4.91
N ARG A 403 -8.63 18.43 5.68
CA ARG A 403 -9.51 18.77 6.81
C ARG A 403 -10.96 18.86 6.40
N ARG A 404 -11.25 19.63 5.34
CA ARG A 404 -12.61 19.78 4.81
C ARG A 404 -13.18 18.43 4.38
N ALA A 405 -12.44 17.67 3.59
CA ALA A 405 -12.90 16.40 3.06
C ALA A 405 -13.17 15.38 4.17
N LEU A 406 -12.29 15.27 5.17
CA LEU A 406 -12.49 14.38 6.33
C LEU A 406 -13.66 14.83 7.22
N GLN A 407 -13.94 16.14 7.31
CA GLN A 407 -15.07 16.67 8.05
C GLN A 407 -16.40 16.38 7.35
N GLU A 408 -16.43 16.47 6.03
CA GLU A 408 -17.62 16.18 5.21
C GLU A 408 -17.94 14.68 5.14
N PHE A 409 -16.97 13.82 5.40
CA PHE A 409 -17.09 12.37 5.19
C PHE A 409 -18.17 11.75 6.09
N VAL A 410 -19.17 11.12 5.50
CA VAL A 410 -20.17 10.33 6.23
C VAL A 410 -19.88 8.84 6.00
N LEU A 411 -19.40 8.18 7.03
CA LEU A 411 -19.20 6.71 7.06
C LEU A 411 -19.53 6.21 8.46
N THR A 412 -20.65 5.54 8.60
CA THR A 412 -21.14 5.03 9.89
C THR A 412 -21.33 3.51 9.84
N GLY A 413 -21.33 2.90 11.02
CA GLY A 413 -21.37 1.46 11.23
C GLY A 413 -20.04 0.93 11.78
N PRO A 414 -18.98 0.75 10.99
CA PRO A 414 -17.66 0.46 11.52
C PRO A 414 -17.04 1.70 12.16
N LYS A 415 -16.21 1.51 13.18
CA LYS A 415 -15.21 2.51 13.58
C LYS A 415 -14.16 2.62 12.49
N THR A 416 -13.65 3.82 12.25
CA THR A 416 -12.67 4.08 11.19
C THR A 416 -11.52 4.96 11.63
N THR A 417 -10.49 5.04 10.80
CA THR A 417 -9.32 5.92 10.99
C THR A 417 -9.62 7.40 10.71
N ILE A 418 -10.84 7.78 10.27
CA ILE A 418 -11.21 9.20 9.98
C ILE A 418 -10.91 10.13 11.14
N PRO A 419 -11.33 9.87 12.40
CA PRO A 419 -11.04 10.74 13.53
C PRO A 419 -9.54 10.89 13.80
N PHE A 420 -8.77 9.83 13.62
CA PHE A 420 -7.32 9.86 13.76
C PHE A 420 -6.67 10.78 12.71
N HIS A 421 -7.09 10.68 11.46
CA HIS A 421 -6.58 11.57 10.40
C HIS A 421 -6.94 13.04 10.66
N ARG A 422 -8.13 13.32 11.19
CA ARG A 422 -8.50 14.67 11.60
C ARG A 422 -7.58 15.20 12.70
N ALA A 423 -7.30 14.38 13.71
CA ALA A 423 -6.38 14.72 14.79
C ALA A 423 -4.95 14.97 14.29
N LEU A 424 -4.48 14.13 13.36
CA LEU A 424 -3.16 14.24 12.75
C LEU A 424 -2.99 15.56 11.99
N LEU A 425 -4.02 16.00 11.26
CA LEU A 425 -3.98 17.26 10.52
C LEU A 425 -4.00 18.52 11.43
N GLU A 426 -4.18 18.38 12.73
CA GLU A 426 -4.04 19.47 13.71
C GLU A 426 -2.69 19.41 14.45
N GLU A 427 -1.85 18.41 14.18
CA GLU A 427 -0.57 18.26 14.88
C GLU A 427 0.48 19.23 14.32
N PRO A 428 1.06 20.12 15.16
CA PRO A 428 2.03 21.12 14.69
C PRO A 428 3.28 20.51 14.04
N ASP A 429 3.73 19.37 14.52
CA ASP A 429 4.90 18.68 13.95
C ASP A 429 4.60 18.09 12.57
N PHE A 430 3.36 17.65 12.33
CA PHE A 430 2.94 17.24 10.98
C PHE A 430 2.94 18.43 10.02
N HIS A 431 2.41 19.60 10.45
CA HIS A 431 2.44 20.83 9.64
C HIS A 431 3.87 21.24 9.29
N ALA A 432 4.76 21.21 10.28
CA ALA A 432 6.14 21.58 10.11
C ALA A 432 6.99 20.55 9.32
N GLY A 433 6.39 19.39 8.96
CA GLY A 433 7.10 18.31 8.27
C GLY A 433 8.13 17.58 9.12
N ARG A 434 8.04 17.69 10.44
CA ARG A 434 8.87 16.93 11.39
C ARG A 434 8.26 15.55 11.62
N ILE A 435 8.37 14.72 10.61
CA ILE A 435 7.76 13.39 10.55
C ILE A 435 8.82 12.29 10.53
N SER A 436 8.50 11.18 11.18
CA SER A 436 9.35 9.98 11.25
C SER A 436 8.48 8.73 11.38
N THR A 437 9.09 7.56 11.24
CA THR A 437 8.37 6.28 11.40
C THR A 437 7.90 6.03 12.84
N SER A 438 8.40 6.77 13.82
CA SER A 438 7.96 6.75 15.21
C SER A 438 6.92 7.83 15.56
N PHE A 439 6.49 8.65 14.59
CA PHE A 439 5.65 9.84 14.79
C PHE A 439 4.46 9.59 15.73
N ILE A 440 3.70 8.52 15.52
CA ILE A 440 2.50 8.22 16.35
C ILE A 440 2.91 7.87 17.79
N GLN A 441 4.04 7.22 17.98
CA GLN A 441 4.56 6.85 19.31
C GLN A 441 5.07 8.08 20.05
N ASP A 442 5.67 9.02 19.32
CA ASP A 442 6.25 10.26 19.86
C ASP A 442 5.17 11.30 20.20
N HIS A 443 3.92 11.13 19.66
CA HIS A 443 2.80 12.04 19.85
C HIS A 443 1.58 11.36 20.49
N PRO A 444 1.65 10.95 21.77
CA PRO A 444 0.54 10.25 22.43
C PRO A 444 -0.74 11.11 22.55
N SER A 445 -0.64 12.44 22.51
CA SER A 445 -1.75 13.38 22.49
C SER A 445 -2.67 13.22 21.26
N LEU A 446 -2.17 12.59 20.17
CA LEU A 446 -2.99 12.28 19.00
C LEU A 446 -4.20 11.39 19.35
N LEU A 447 -4.07 10.46 20.29
CA LEU A 447 -5.16 9.59 20.70
C LEU A 447 -6.23 10.35 21.53
N GLU A 448 -5.82 11.33 22.33
CA GLU A 448 -6.75 12.18 23.07
C GLU A 448 -7.56 13.05 22.10
N ARG A 449 -6.88 13.69 21.17
CA ARG A 449 -7.49 14.49 20.10
C ARG A 449 -8.39 13.65 19.18
N THR A 450 -7.99 12.41 18.91
CA THR A 450 -8.81 11.44 18.14
C THR A 450 -10.16 11.20 18.82
N ARG A 451 -10.18 11.09 20.17
CA ARG A 451 -11.42 10.93 20.95
C ARG A 451 -12.34 12.14 20.81
N GLU A 452 -11.78 13.35 20.82
CA GLU A 452 -12.55 14.58 20.61
C GLU A 452 -13.19 14.61 19.22
N PHE A 453 -12.44 14.23 18.18
CA PHE A 453 -12.96 14.17 16.82
C PHE A 453 -13.95 13.01 16.60
N GLU A 454 -13.81 11.89 17.33
CA GLU A 454 -14.77 10.80 17.24
C GLU A 454 -16.16 11.20 17.77
N ALA A 455 -16.21 12.11 18.73
CA ALA A 455 -17.47 12.67 19.26
C ALA A 455 -18.14 13.69 18.31
N GLN A 456 -17.41 14.16 17.29
CA GLN A 456 -17.94 15.14 16.33
C GLN A 456 -18.51 14.42 15.10
N HIS A 457 -19.76 14.67 14.80
CA HIS A 457 -20.42 14.17 13.61
C HIS A 457 -20.11 15.02 12.36
N SER A 458 -20.21 14.40 11.19
CA SER A 458 -20.16 15.14 9.93
C SER A 458 -21.35 16.10 9.85
N PRO A 459 -21.16 17.35 9.37
CA PRO A 459 -22.27 18.29 9.15
C PRO A 459 -23.34 17.74 8.19
N PHE A 460 -22.96 16.79 7.34
CA PHE A 460 -23.88 16.15 6.40
C PHE A 460 -24.59 14.90 6.95
N GLU A 461 -24.23 14.41 8.14
CA GLU A 461 -24.81 13.18 8.68
C GLU A 461 -26.32 13.28 8.88
N SER A 462 -26.82 14.45 9.29
CA SER A 462 -28.25 14.71 9.45
C SER A 462 -29.03 14.66 8.13
N LEU A 463 -28.40 14.99 7.00
CA LEU A 463 -29.05 14.94 5.69
C LEU A 463 -29.33 13.52 5.22
N TYR A 464 -28.46 12.57 5.61
CA TYR A 464 -28.60 11.16 5.25
C TYR A 464 -29.49 10.37 6.27
N GLY A 465 -29.78 10.96 7.44
CA GLY A 465 -30.70 10.39 8.44
C GLY A 465 -32.15 10.72 8.23
N ALA A 466 -32.44 11.87 7.61
CA ALA A 466 -33.82 12.32 7.38
C ALA A 466 -34.62 11.40 6.43
N GLY A 467 -33.95 10.76 5.46
CA GLY A 467 -34.59 9.83 4.54
C GLY A 467 -35.04 8.53 5.19
N GLU A 468 -34.30 8.00 6.15
CA GLU A 468 -34.68 6.79 6.90
C GLU A 468 -35.86 7.08 7.86
N VAL A 469 -35.87 8.25 8.49
CA VAL A 469 -36.98 8.70 9.33
C VAL A 469 -38.24 8.94 8.48
N ALA A 470 -38.11 9.58 7.32
CA ALA A 470 -39.22 9.77 6.39
C ALA A 470 -39.75 8.43 5.82
N ALA A 471 -38.87 7.49 5.49
CA ALA A 471 -39.26 6.15 5.04
C ALA A 471 -39.93 5.34 6.17
N ALA A 472 -39.45 5.45 7.41
CA ALA A 472 -40.06 4.80 8.57
C ALA A 472 -41.45 5.42 8.91
N ILE A 473 -41.57 6.74 8.79
CA ILE A 473 -42.86 7.43 8.95
C ILE A 473 -43.82 7.04 7.82
N ALA A 474 -43.35 7.02 6.57
CA ALA A 474 -44.17 6.57 5.42
C ALA A 474 -44.62 5.09 5.54
N ALA A 475 -43.73 4.21 6.00
CA ALA A 475 -44.06 2.82 6.28
C ALA A 475 -45.03 2.68 7.46
N GLY A 476 -44.88 3.49 8.50
CA GLY A 476 -45.79 3.55 9.63
C GLY A 476 -47.18 4.07 9.24
N VAL A 477 -47.26 5.04 8.34
CA VAL A 477 -48.52 5.56 7.80
C VAL A 477 -49.22 4.51 6.91
N VAL A 478 -48.49 3.70 6.16
CA VAL A 478 -49.03 2.60 5.36
C VAL A 478 -49.56 1.48 6.25
N LEU A 479 -48.89 1.18 7.38
CA LEU A 479 -49.36 0.15 8.32
C LEU A 479 -50.49 0.61 9.23
N SER A 480 -50.75 1.92 9.36
CA SER A 480 -51.84 2.48 10.13
C SER A 480 -53.08 2.82 9.28
N GLY A 481 -53.06 2.61 8.00
CA GLY A 481 -54.12 2.90 7.05
C GLY A 481 -55.05 1.73 6.75
N GLU A 482 -54.85 0.54 7.39
CA GLU A 482 -55.76 -0.60 7.36
C GLU A 482 -56.35 -0.83 8.76
N ALA A 483 -57.36 -0.04 9.10
CA ALA A 483 -58.35 -0.35 10.16
C ALA A 483 -59.71 0.24 9.82
#